data_9abcb78ac0d593413db95ad950713647
#
_entry.id   9abcb78ac0d593413db95ad950713647
#
_cell.length_a   1.000
_cell.length_b   1.000
_cell.length_c   1.000
_cell.angle_alpha   90.00
_cell.angle_beta   90.00
_cell.angle_gamma   90.00
#
_symmetry.space_group_name_H-M   'P 1'
#
loop_
_entity.id
_entity.type
_entity.pdbx_description
1 polymer ?
#
loop_
_entity_poly.entity_id
_entity_poly.type
_entity_poly.pdbx_seq_one_letter_code
_entity_poly.pdbx_strand_id
1 'polypeptide(L)'
;LLDGKVKGQFGEGDRGEQQRVGGSPARAAASPEHRDGESGHQQEFGRGRQGIRAALELLREAGWTVQNGELRNAEGQPFGFEILLNQSGSALRSSAETRQIVDIFVESLRNLGIRPKVTLLDSAQYVERTNNYQFDMTWYERGLSLSPGNEQMLYWGHDGVTKTGTKNWMGMNSPAAEAMITEMGRAQGREEYIAAVQALDRILTAGRYVIPVSYSRISRLAHRSDLDYPEMTPLYGDWPGFMPETWWQEERK
;
A
#
# COMPACT_ATOMS: atom_id res chain seq x y z
N LEU A 1 -8.10 -0.43 20.99
CA LEU A 1 -7.33 -0.41 19.71
C LEU A 1 -7.71 -1.53 18.74
N LEU A 2 -8.61 -2.46 19.14
CA LEU A 2 -9.00 -3.63 18.34
C LEU A 2 -10.50 -3.73 18.05
N ASP A 3 -11.30 -2.75 18.45
CA ASP A 3 -12.73 -2.67 18.06
C ASP A 3 -12.92 -2.03 16.68
N GLY A 4 -11.85 -1.60 16.04
CA GLY A 4 -11.86 -1.10 14.67
C GLY A 4 -11.51 -2.21 13.68
N LYS A 5 -12.28 -2.34 12.63
CA LYS A 5 -11.97 -3.20 11.47
C LYS A 5 -10.53 -2.97 11.04
N VAL A 6 -9.69 -3.99 11.13
CA VAL A 6 -8.32 -3.94 10.63
C VAL A 6 -8.38 -4.06 9.11
N LYS A 7 -8.18 -2.95 8.43
CA LYS A 7 -8.14 -2.91 6.97
C LYS A 7 -6.69 -2.77 6.53
N GLY A 8 -6.24 -3.62 5.64
CA GLY A 8 -4.86 -3.63 5.13
C GLY A 8 -4.77 -3.07 3.72
N GLN A 9 -3.80 -2.25 3.48
CA GLN A 9 -3.43 -1.76 2.16
C GLN A 9 -1.97 -2.12 1.89
N PHE A 10 -1.70 -2.71 0.75
CA PHE A 10 -0.39 -3.22 0.39
C PHE A 10 0.11 -2.52 -0.89
N GLY A 11 1.29 -1.98 -0.82
CA GLY A 11 2.10 -1.60 -1.97
C GLY A 11 1.88 -0.21 -2.53
N GLU A 12 2.84 0.65 -2.29
CA GLU A 12 3.10 1.84 -3.08
C GLU A 12 4.22 1.58 -4.07
N GLY A 13 3.99 1.94 -5.32
CA GLY A 13 5.06 1.96 -6.30
C GLY A 13 5.87 3.25 -6.16
N ASP A 14 7.16 3.15 -5.83
CA ASP A 14 8.09 4.26 -5.96
C ASP A 14 8.89 4.08 -7.27
N ARG A 15 9.10 5.20 -7.96
CA ARG A 15 9.93 5.51 -9.14
C ARG A 15 10.49 4.33 -9.93
N GLY A 16 9.85 4.04 -11.05
CA GLY A 16 10.35 3.05 -12.00
C GLY A 16 11.66 3.47 -12.66
N GLU A 17 12.70 2.71 -12.46
CA GLU A 17 13.90 2.74 -13.26
C GLU A 17 13.73 1.71 -14.38
N GLN A 18 13.68 2.18 -15.62
CA GLN A 18 13.57 1.30 -16.79
C GLN A 18 14.96 0.79 -17.15
N GLN A 19 15.16 -0.51 -17.10
CA GLN A 19 16.36 -1.13 -17.64
C GLN A 19 16.12 -1.59 -19.08
N ARG A 20 16.89 -1.07 -20.00
CA ARG A 20 17.02 -1.61 -21.37
C ARG A 20 17.72 -2.97 -21.31
N VAL A 21 17.14 -3.96 -21.91
CA VAL A 21 17.82 -5.21 -22.25
C VAL A 21 18.57 -4.98 -23.57
N GLY A 22 19.88 -4.70 -23.47
CA GLY A 22 20.81 -4.58 -24.58
C GLY A 22 21.16 -3.14 -24.97
N GLY A 23 22.24 -2.60 -24.43
CA GLY A 23 22.88 -1.35 -24.86
C GLY A 23 23.92 -0.88 -23.85
N SER A 24 25.09 -0.46 -24.33
CA SER A 24 26.26 0.00 -23.57
C SER A 24 25.97 1.07 -22.52
N PRO A 25 26.78 1.15 -21.45
CA PRO A 25 26.53 2.04 -20.33
C PRO A 25 26.81 3.50 -20.68
N ALA A 26 25.78 4.33 -20.71
CA ALA A 26 25.94 5.77 -20.68
C ALA A 26 26.25 6.24 -19.25
N ARG A 27 27.26 7.10 -19.13
CA ARG A 27 27.73 7.71 -17.88
C ARG A 27 26.61 8.40 -17.12
N ALA A 28 26.35 7.94 -15.91
CA ALA A 28 25.44 8.59 -14.99
C ALA A 28 26.03 9.94 -14.53
N ALA A 29 25.30 11.03 -14.77
CA ALA A 29 25.54 12.29 -14.10
C ALA A 29 25.02 12.20 -12.66
N ALA A 30 25.89 12.51 -11.70
CA ALA A 30 25.56 12.48 -10.27
C ALA A 30 24.48 13.51 -9.96
N SER A 31 23.35 13.05 -9.46
CA SER A 31 22.33 13.88 -8.83
C SER A 31 22.80 14.30 -7.42
N PRO A 32 22.46 15.50 -6.94
CA PRO A 32 22.89 15.95 -5.63
C PRO A 32 22.29 15.06 -4.52
N GLU A 33 23.15 14.66 -3.60
CA GLU A 33 22.82 13.88 -2.41
C GLU A 33 21.66 14.51 -1.66
N HIS A 34 20.53 13.80 -1.64
CA HIS A 34 19.46 14.08 -0.72
C HIS A 34 19.93 13.58 0.64
N ARG A 35 20.21 14.47 1.55
CA ARG A 35 20.43 14.12 2.96
C ARG A 35 19.16 13.49 3.48
N ASP A 36 19.23 12.21 3.76
CA ASP A 36 18.20 11.46 4.45
C ASP A 36 18.00 12.10 5.82
N GLY A 37 16.91 12.85 5.96
CA GLY A 37 16.41 13.23 7.26
C GLY A 37 15.96 11.96 7.96
N GLU A 38 16.73 11.51 8.93
CA GLU A 38 16.35 10.43 9.83
C GLU A 38 15.00 10.77 10.47
N SER A 39 13.91 10.23 9.89
CA SER A 39 12.64 10.14 10.57
C SER A 39 12.78 9.02 11.60
N GLY A 40 13.13 9.40 12.82
CA GLY A 40 13.15 8.51 13.98
C GLY A 40 11.79 7.83 14.12
N HIS A 41 11.85 6.53 14.42
CA HIS A 41 10.82 5.57 14.76
C HIS A 41 10.24 4.69 13.64
N GLN A 42 11.04 4.23 12.71
CA GLN A 42 10.87 2.85 12.29
C GLN A 42 11.54 1.97 13.35
N GLN A 43 10.77 1.52 14.33
CA GLN A 43 11.16 0.33 15.07
C GLN A 43 11.21 -0.79 14.03
N GLU A 44 12.42 -1.14 13.60
CA GLU A 44 12.68 -2.39 12.89
C GLU A 44 12.23 -3.51 13.83
N PHE A 45 10.99 -3.98 13.65
CA PHE A 45 10.58 -5.25 14.24
C PHE A 45 11.49 -6.30 13.62
N GLY A 46 12.51 -6.66 14.38
CA GLY A 46 13.57 -7.56 13.96
C GLY A 46 12.97 -8.84 13.37
N ARG A 47 13.50 -9.24 12.21
CA ARG A 47 13.09 -10.46 11.53
C ARG A 47 13.32 -11.67 12.45
N GLY A 48 12.35 -12.55 12.54
CA GLY A 48 12.48 -13.80 13.28
C GLY A 48 11.98 -13.77 14.73
N ARG A 49 12.64 -14.51 15.62
CA ARG A 49 12.20 -14.74 17.01
C ARG A 49 11.98 -13.47 17.84
N GLN A 50 12.76 -12.43 17.60
CA GLN A 50 12.60 -11.14 18.30
C GLN A 50 11.31 -10.43 17.91
N GLY A 51 10.96 -10.42 16.62
CA GLY A 51 9.71 -9.84 16.14
C GLY A 51 8.49 -10.56 16.69
N ILE A 52 8.52 -11.90 16.76
CA ILE A 52 7.45 -12.70 17.37
C ILE A 52 7.29 -12.35 18.86
N ARG A 53 8.39 -12.24 19.62
CA ARG A 53 8.34 -11.88 21.05
C ARG A 53 7.76 -10.47 21.25
N ALA A 54 8.21 -9.50 20.47
CA ALA A 54 7.68 -8.13 20.53
C ALA A 54 6.18 -8.08 20.19
N ALA A 55 5.76 -8.81 19.17
CA ALA A 55 4.35 -8.91 18.80
C ALA A 55 3.49 -9.54 19.91
N LEU A 56 3.96 -10.64 20.52
CA LEU A 56 3.25 -11.29 21.63
C LEU A 56 3.18 -10.38 22.87
N GLU A 57 4.19 -9.58 23.13
CA GLU A 57 4.16 -8.62 24.24
C GLU A 57 3.12 -7.52 23.99
N LEU A 58 3.09 -6.93 22.79
CA LEU A 58 2.07 -5.94 22.42
C LEU A 58 0.65 -6.52 22.46
N LEU A 59 0.49 -7.76 22.04
CA LEU A 59 -0.80 -8.45 22.11
C LEU A 59 -1.22 -8.68 23.56
N ARG A 60 -0.26 -9.05 24.44
CA ARG A 60 -0.51 -9.21 25.86
C ARG A 60 -0.91 -7.90 26.53
N GLU A 61 -0.24 -6.78 26.22
CA GLU A 61 -0.60 -5.44 26.66
C GLU A 61 -2.01 -5.03 26.20
N ALA A 62 -2.42 -5.50 25.02
CA ALA A 62 -3.77 -5.31 24.48
C ALA A 62 -4.82 -6.29 25.05
N GLY A 63 -4.46 -7.13 26.03
CA GLY A 63 -5.39 -8.07 26.68
C GLY A 63 -5.52 -9.43 26.01
N TRP A 64 -4.63 -9.77 25.07
CA TRP A 64 -4.64 -11.04 24.35
C TRP A 64 -3.54 -11.96 24.85
N THR A 65 -3.85 -13.23 25.08
CA THR A 65 -2.90 -14.25 25.53
C THR A 65 -3.02 -15.54 24.74
N VAL A 66 -1.91 -16.25 24.56
CA VAL A 66 -1.91 -17.56 23.89
C VAL A 66 -2.39 -18.62 24.86
N GLN A 67 -3.49 -19.29 24.55
CA GLN A 67 -4.08 -20.37 25.31
C GLN A 67 -4.28 -21.58 24.38
N ASN A 68 -3.66 -22.70 24.71
CA ASN A 68 -3.71 -23.93 23.89
C ASN A 68 -3.33 -23.74 22.41
N GLY A 69 -2.35 -22.85 22.14
CA GLY A 69 -1.89 -22.55 20.79
C GLY A 69 -2.76 -21.57 19.98
N GLU A 70 -3.75 -20.97 20.61
CA GLU A 70 -4.60 -19.93 20.04
C GLU A 70 -4.54 -18.65 20.88
N LEU A 71 -4.52 -17.50 20.19
CA LEU A 71 -4.60 -16.19 20.83
C LEU A 71 -6.04 -15.90 21.25
N ARG A 72 -6.27 -15.65 22.55
CA ARG A 72 -7.59 -15.43 23.14
C ARG A 72 -7.61 -14.20 24.02
N ASN A 73 -8.78 -13.54 24.10
CA ASN A 73 -9.05 -12.47 25.06
C ASN A 73 -9.40 -13.00 26.46
N ALA A 74 -9.71 -12.09 27.38
CA ALA A 74 -10.10 -12.45 28.75
C ALA A 74 -11.37 -13.29 28.83
N GLU A 75 -12.28 -13.13 27.88
CA GLU A 75 -13.53 -13.90 27.76
C GLU A 75 -13.33 -15.27 27.09
N GLY A 76 -12.09 -15.61 26.73
CA GLY A 76 -11.76 -16.87 26.06
C GLY A 76 -12.10 -16.90 24.57
N GLN A 77 -12.48 -15.78 23.97
CA GLN A 77 -12.79 -15.69 22.54
C GLN A 77 -11.49 -15.68 21.71
N PRO A 78 -11.41 -16.47 20.62
CA PRO A 78 -10.23 -16.50 19.78
C PRO A 78 -10.08 -15.20 18.98
N PHE A 79 -8.85 -14.80 18.75
CA PHE A 79 -8.53 -13.70 17.84
C PHE A 79 -8.71 -14.18 16.40
N GLY A 80 -9.74 -13.71 15.74
CA GLY A 80 -10.06 -14.07 14.36
C GLY A 80 -10.51 -12.86 13.56
N PHE A 81 -10.18 -12.87 12.28
CA PHE A 81 -10.62 -11.88 11.31
C PHE A 81 -10.61 -12.46 9.89
N GLU A 82 -11.26 -11.78 8.97
CA GLU A 82 -11.33 -12.19 7.57
C GLU A 82 -10.39 -11.35 6.70
N ILE A 83 -9.61 -12.03 5.84
CA ILE A 83 -8.83 -11.40 4.77
C ILE A 83 -9.58 -11.65 3.45
N LEU A 84 -10.06 -10.58 2.84
CA LEU A 84 -10.81 -10.64 1.59
C LEU A 84 -9.89 -10.45 0.38
N LEU A 85 -9.96 -11.35 -0.59
CA LEU A 85 -9.18 -11.30 -1.82
C LEU A 85 -10.06 -11.37 -3.07
N ASN A 86 -9.63 -10.68 -4.13
CA ASN A 86 -10.25 -10.79 -5.44
C ASN A 86 -9.67 -11.98 -6.21
N GLN A 87 -10.52 -12.86 -6.71
CA GLN A 87 -10.16 -14.02 -7.51
C GLN A 87 -9.53 -13.66 -8.86
N SER A 88 -9.86 -12.51 -9.41
CA SER A 88 -9.28 -12.04 -10.69
C SER A 88 -7.88 -11.43 -10.53
N GLY A 89 -7.40 -11.26 -9.30
CA GLY A 89 -6.16 -10.53 -9.04
C GLY A 89 -6.31 -9.01 -9.20
N SER A 90 -5.22 -8.35 -9.52
CA SER A 90 -5.15 -6.91 -9.77
C SER A 90 -4.51 -6.62 -11.13
N ALA A 91 -4.43 -5.35 -11.50
CA ALA A 91 -3.72 -4.92 -12.71
C ALA A 91 -2.21 -5.21 -12.66
N LEU A 92 -1.63 -5.34 -11.46
CA LEU A 92 -0.19 -5.49 -11.26
C LEU A 92 0.22 -6.92 -10.87
N ARG A 93 -0.73 -7.74 -10.36
CA ARG A 93 -0.46 -9.09 -9.86
C ARG A 93 -1.57 -10.06 -10.19
N SER A 94 -1.18 -11.28 -10.50
CA SER A 94 -2.14 -12.38 -10.59
C SER A 94 -2.73 -12.73 -9.21
N SER A 95 -3.91 -13.32 -9.22
CA SER A 95 -4.54 -13.84 -8.01
C SER A 95 -3.66 -14.86 -7.29
N ALA A 96 -2.94 -15.71 -8.02
CA ALA A 96 -2.04 -16.71 -7.46
C ALA A 96 -0.86 -16.08 -6.70
N GLU A 97 -0.22 -15.05 -7.25
CA GLU A 97 0.87 -14.33 -6.59
C GLU A 97 0.38 -13.61 -5.32
N THR A 98 -0.75 -12.93 -5.42
CA THR A 98 -1.38 -12.28 -4.26
C THR A 98 -1.67 -13.29 -3.16
N ARG A 99 -2.22 -14.45 -3.53
CA ARG A 99 -2.52 -15.52 -2.59
C ARG A 99 -1.27 -16.05 -1.90
N GLN A 100 -0.19 -16.29 -2.63
CA GLN A 100 1.07 -16.75 -2.04
C GLN A 100 1.64 -15.77 -1.01
N ILE A 101 1.59 -14.47 -1.31
CA ILE A 101 2.05 -13.44 -0.37
C ILE A 101 1.19 -13.42 0.88
N VAL A 102 -0.13 -13.50 0.72
CA VAL A 102 -1.06 -13.54 1.85
C VAL A 102 -0.87 -14.81 2.68
N ASP A 103 -0.60 -15.96 2.06
CA ASP A 103 -0.33 -17.20 2.78
C ASP A 103 0.94 -17.11 3.65
N ILE A 104 1.99 -16.42 3.20
CA ILE A 104 3.19 -16.13 4.03
C ILE A 104 2.81 -15.26 5.24
N PHE A 105 1.97 -14.26 5.04
CA PHE A 105 1.47 -13.41 6.12
C PHE A 105 0.61 -14.20 7.12
N VAL A 106 -0.31 -15.01 6.63
CA VAL A 106 -1.17 -15.90 7.43
C VAL A 106 -0.32 -16.87 8.27
N GLU A 107 0.74 -17.45 7.69
CA GLU A 107 1.64 -18.33 8.42
C GLU A 107 2.35 -17.58 9.55
N SER A 108 2.76 -16.34 9.30
CA SER A 108 3.35 -15.49 10.34
C SER A 108 2.36 -15.19 11.48
N LEU A 109 1.10 -14.98 11.16
CA LEU A 109 0.03 -14.80 12.15
C LEU A 109 -0.26 -16.07 12.96
N ARG A 110 -0.21 -17.24 12.32
CA ARG A 110 -0.37 -18.53 13.00
C ARG A 110 0.69 -18.77 14.07
N ASN A 111 1.91 -18.29 13.83
CA ASN A 111 2.99 -18.35 14.83
C ASN A 111 2.69 -17.51 16.09
N LEU A 112 1.74 -16.57 16.01
CA LEU A 112 1.22 -15.79 17.13
C LEU A 112 -0.07 -16.37 17.72
N GLY A 113 -0.55 -17.51 17.20
CA GLY A 113 -1.83 -18.10 17.60
C GLY A 113 -3.06 -17.49 16.95
N ILE A 114 -2.87 -16.61 15.95
CA ILE A 114 -3.95 -15.96 15.18
C ILE A 114 -4.31 -16.84 13.98
N ARG A 115 -5.60 -17.06 13.74
CA ARG A 115 -6.08 -17.89 12.63
C ARG A 115 -7.05 -17.11 11.74
N PRO A 116 -6.56 -16.25 10.84
CA PRO A 116 -7.43 -15.50 9.96
C PRO A 116 -8.09 -16.41 8.92
N LYS A 117 -9.30 -16.06 8.53
CA LYS A 117 -10.02 -16.69 7.42
C LYS A 117 -9.68 -15.93 6.13
N VAL A 118 -9.13 -16.62 5.14
CA VAL A 118 -8.91 -16.02 3.82
C VAL A 118 -10.08 -16.39 2.92
N THR A 119 -10.80 -15.38 2.42
CA THR A 119 -11.95 -15.53 1.53
C THR A 119 -11.61 -14.98 0.16
N LEU A 120 -11.74 -15.82 -0.86
CA LEU A 120 -11.53 -15.48 -2.25
C LEU A 120 -12.89 -15.29 -2.93
N LEU A 121 -13.13 -14.12 -3.50
CA LEU A 121 -14.39 -13.77 -4.16
C LEU A 121 -14.17 -13.42 -5.62
N ASP A 122 -15.19 -13.63 -6.44
CA ASP A 122 -15.23 -13.05 -7.78
C ASP A 122 -15.23 -11.51 -7.70
N SER A 123 -14.91 -10.86 -8.83
CA SER A 123 -14.75 -9.42 -8.88
C SER A 123 -16.01 -8.64 -8.50
N ALA A 124 -17.19 -9.13 -8.85
CA ALA A 124 -18.44 -8.43 -8.56
C ALA A 124 -18.73 -8.45 -7.03
N GLN A 125 -18.66 -9.62 -6.43
CA GLN A 125 -18.82 -9.78 -4.98
C GLN A 125 -17.74 -9.05 -4.18
N TYR A 126 -16.47 -9.07 -4.69
CA TYR A 126 -15.38 -8.35 -4.06
C TYR A 126 -15.64 -6.84 -4.04
N VAL A 127 -16.03 -6.26 -5.17
CA VAL A 127 -16.35 -4.83 -5.29
C VAL A 127 -17.55 -4.46 -4.42
N GLU A 128 -18.59 -5.28 -4.41
CA GLU A 128 -19.78 -5.06 -3.56
C GLU A 128 -19.38 -5.02 -2.08
N ARG A 129 -18.67 -6.04 -1.60
CA ARG A 129 -18.25 -6.12 -0.20
C ARG A 129 -17.30 -5.01 0.21
N THR A 130 -16.34 -4.66 -0.66
CA THR A 130 -15.39 -3.58 -0.35
C THR A 130 -16.07 -2.21 -0.37
N ASN A 131 -17.01 -1.95 -1.28
CA ASN A 131 -17.80 -0.72 -1.30
C ASN A 131 -18.69 -0.57 -0.05
N ASN A 132 -19.18 -1.67 0.49
CA ASN A 132 -20.00 -1.69 1.71
C ASN A 132 -19.17 -1.93 2.99
N TYR A 133 -17.85 -1.92 2.91
CA TYR A 133 -16.92 -2.14 4.04
C TYR A 133 -17.16 -3.45 4.79
N GLN A 134 -17.62 -4.49 4.11
CA GLN A 134 -17.91 -5.82 4.67
C GLN A 134 -16.68 -6.72 4.66
N PHE A 135 -15.64 -6.32 5.35
CA PHE A 135 -14.38 -7.05 5.51
C PHE A 135 -13.61 -6.51 6.71
N ASP A 136 -12.71 -7.33 7.24
CA ASP A 136 -11.78 -6.89 8.29
C ASP A 136 -10.45 -6.44 7.69
N MET A 137 -9.93 -7.19 6.72
CA MET A 137 -8.70 -6.89 5.99
C MET A 137 -8.87 -7.23 4.52
N THR A 138 -8.25 -6.48 3.64
CA THR A 138 -8.21 -6.78 2.21
C THR A 138 -6.88 -6.41 1.59
N TRP A 139 -6.56 -7.07 0.47
CA TRP A 139 -5.43 -6.70 -0.37
C TRP A 139 -5.78 -5.47 -1.22
N TYR A 140 -4.85 -4.54 -1.32
CA TYR A 140 -5.00 -3.38 -2.18
C TYR A 140 -3.68 -3.01 -2.82
N GLU A 141 -3.73 -2.66 -4.09
CA GLU A 141 -2.62 -2.08 -4.84
C GLU A 141 -3.03 -0.70 -5.31
N ARG A 142 -2.12 0.25 -5.18
CA ARG A 142 -2.42 1.64 -5.50
C ARG A 142 -1.27 2.27 -6.25
N GLY A 143 -1.57 2.79 -7.44
CA GLY A 143 -0.71 3.74 -8.12
C GLY A 143 -1.01 5.15 -7.62
N LEU A 144 0.00 5.90 -7.25
CA LEU A 144 -0.12 7.27 -6.79
C LEU A 144 0.70 8.19 -7.67
N SER A 145 0.23 9.42 -7.84
CA SER A 145 1.04 10.51 -8.41
C SER A 145 2.06 11.00 -7.37
N LEU A 146 3.13 11.65 -7.84
CA LEU A 146 4.10 12.32 -6.96
C LEU A 146 3.59 13.69 -6.45
N SER A 147 2.37 14.06 -6.81
CA SER A 147 1.75 15.34 -6.43
C SER A 147 0.39 15.04 -5.80
N PRO A 148 0.36 14.56 -4.53
CA PRO A 148 -0.89 14.31 -3.85
C PRO A 148 -1.73 15.59 -3.74
N GLY A 149 -3.02 15.45 -3.96
CA GLY A 149 -3.97 16.57 -3.99
C GLY A 149 -5.30 16.21 -3.33
N ASN A 150 -6.40 16.77 -3.87
CA ASN A 150 -7.74 16.59 -3.32
C ASN A 150 -8.23 15.14 -3.31
N GLU A 151 -7.66 14.27 -4.14
CA GLU A 151 -7.96 12.85 -4.14
C GLU A 151 -7.64 12.18 -2.79
N GLN A 152 -6.76 12.78 -1.98
CA GLN A 152 -6.45 12.28 -0.65
C GLN A 152 -7.69 12.30 0.27
N MET A 153 -8.63 13.23 0.04
CA MET A 153 -9.90 13.25 0.77
C MET A 153 -10.76 12.00 0.49
N LEU A 154 -10.70 11.47 -0.74
CA LEU A 154 -11.39 10.23 -1.09
C LEU A 154 -10.87 9.02 -0.30
N TYR A 155 -9.57 9.02 0.02
CA TYR A 155 -8.91 7.88 0.67
C TYR A 155 -8.85 7.99 2.19
N TRP A 156 -8.82 9.20 2.73
CA TRP A 156 -8.55 9.46 4.15
C TRP A 156 -9.59 10.34 4.83
N GLY A 157 -10.55 10.88 4.07
CA GLY A 157 -11.57 11.78 4.58
C GLY A 157 -12.67 11.06 5.39
N HIS A 158 -13.32 11.81 6.26
CA HIS A 158 -14.38 11.36 7.15
C HIS A 158 -15.56 10.70 6.41
N ASP A 159 -15.84 11.11 5.19
CA ASP A 159 -16.93 10.52 4.40
C ASP A 159 -16.83 8.99 4.31
N GLY A 160 -15.63 8.42 4.34
CA GLY A 160 -15.43 6.97 4.36
C GLY A 160 -15.90 6.26 5.62
N VAL A 161 -16.23 7.00 6.69
CA VAL A 161 -16.79 6.42 7.92
C VAL A 161 -18.30 6.25 7.81
N THR A 162 -18.96 7.16 7.10
CA THR A 162 -20.43 7.26 7.05
C THR A 162 -21.05 6.92 5.71
N LYS A 163 -20.27 7.00 4.62
CA LYS A 163 -20.74 6.78 3.24
C LYS A 163 -20.10 5.52 2.65
N THR A 164 -20.91 4.70 2.02
CA THR A 164 -20.44 3.57 1.22
C THR A 164 -19.82 4.05 -0.10
N GLY A 165 -18.97 3.22 -0.71
CA GLY A 165 -18.38 3.51 -2.03
C GLY A 165 -17.23 4.50 -2.03
N THR A 166 -16.80 5.05 -0.89
CA THR A 166 -15.56 5.82 -0.80
C THR A 166 -14.34 4.88 -0.84
N LYS A 167 -13.15 5.43 -0.97
CA LYS A 167 -11.89 4.66 -0.95
C LYS A 167 -11.20 4.66 0.41
N ASN A 168 -11.82 5.23 1.43
CA ASN A 168 -11.33 5.18 2.80
C ASN A 168 -11.59 3.80 3.42
N TRP A 169 -10.99 2.79 2.86
CA TRP A 169 -11.14 1.40 3.30
C TRP A 169 -10.57 1.14 4.70
N MET A 170 -9.71 1.99 5.17
CA MET A 170 -9.14 1.95 6.51
C MET A 170 -10.12 2.44 7.57
N GLY A 171 -11.24 3.05 7.17
CA GLY A 171 -12.20 3.64 8.09
C GLY A 171 -11.60 4.77 8.93
N MET A 172 -10.64 5.49 8.35
CA MET A 172 -9.96 6.58 9.04
C MET A 172 -10.92 7.74 9.28
N ASN A 173 -10.89 8.25 10.51
CA ASN A 173 -11.64 9.43 10.92
C ASN A 173 -10.70 10.32 11.74
N SER A 174 -9.91 11.14 11.08
CA SER A 174 -8.93 12.02 11.72
C SER A 174 -9.12 13.46 11.26
N PRO A 175 -9.63 14.33 12.11
CA PRO A 175 -9.73 15.76 11.81
C PRO A 175 -8.37 16.39 11.46
N ALA A 176 -7.29 15.88 12.05
CA ALA A 176 -5.94 16.34 11.74
C ALA A 176 -5.52 15.99 10.31
N ALA A 177 -5.86 14.78 9.83
CA ALA A 177 -5.58 14.39 8.44
C ALA A 177 -6.39 15.25 7.47
N GLU A 178 -7.67 15.46 7.71
CA GLU A 178 -8.52 16.32 6.87
C GLU A 178 -8.03 17.77 6.82
N ALA A 179 -7.57 18.30 7.96
CA ALA A 179 -6.97 19.63 8.01
C ALA A 179 -5.73 19.70 7.11
N MET A 180 -4.85 18.69 7.16
CA MET A 180 -3.64 18.67 6.32
C MET A 180 -3.98 18.52 4.84
N ILE A 181 -4.96 17.71 4.48
CA ILE A 181 -5.43 17.59 3.08
C ILE A 181 -6.01 18.94 2.60
N THR A 182 -6.73 19.61 3.45
CA THR A 182 -7.28 20.95 3.14
C THR A 182 -6.15 21.97 2.96
N GLU A 183 -5.17 21.98 3.83
CA GLU A 183 -4.00 22.89 3.74
C GLU A 183 -3.15 22.61 2.50
N MET A 184 -3.01 21.34 2.08
CA MET A 184 -2.36 21.02 0.80
C MET A 184 -3.04 21.71 -0.39
N GLY A 185 -4.39 21.73 -0.39
CA GLY A 185 -5.16 22.38 -1.45
C GLY A 185 -5.14 23.92 -1.40
N ARG A 186 -4.80 24.50 -0.24
CA ARG A 186 -4.73 25.96 -0.03
C ARG A 186 -3.35 26.54 -0.18
N ALA A 187 -2.32 25.70 -0.15
CA ALA A 187 -0.93 26.13 -0.15
C ALA A 187 -0.64 27.06 -1.34
N GLN A 188 -0.04 28.20 -1.07
CA GLN A 188 0.32 29.20 -2.08
C GLN A 188 1.75 28.99 -2.59
N GLY A 189 2.54 28.19 -1.90
CA GLY A 189 3.91 27.92 -2.23
C GLY A 189 4.32 26.47 -2.00
N ARG A 190 5.45 26.10 -2.62
CA ARG A 190 5.99 24.72 -2.55
C ARG A 190 6.31 24.29 -1.11
N GLU A 191 6.83 25.19 -0.29
CA GLU A 191 7.23 24.87 1.09
C GLU A 191 6.02 24.55 1.96
N GLU A 192 4.96 25.34 1.88
CA GLU A 192 3.71 25.09 2.59
C GLU A 192 3.08 23.78 2.17
N TYR A 193 3.04 23.52 0.86
CA TYR A 193 2.52 22.28 0.31
C TYR A 193 3.31 21.08 0.85
N ILE A 194 4.64 21.10 0.78
CA ILE A 194 5.48 20.02 1.28
C ILE A 194 5.28 19.80 2.77
N ALA A 195 5.19 20.88 3.56
CA ALA A 195 4.95 20.79 5.00
C ALA A 195 3.62 20.08 5.32
N ALA A 196 2.55 20.42 4.61
CA ALA A 196 1.24 19.80 4.77
C ALA A 196 1.27 18.30 4.35
N VAL A 197 1.91 17.96 3.23
CA VAL A 197 2.10 16.57 2.78
C VAL A 197 2.87 15.75 3.83
N GLN A 198 3.98 16.27 4.33
CA GLN A 198 4.79 15.59 5.35
C GLN A 198 4.04 15.43 6.67
N ALA A 199 3.22 16.40 7.06
CA ALA A 199 2.39 16.30 8.25
C ALA A 199 1.31 15.21 8.08
N LEU A 200 0.66 15.16 6.92
CA LEU A 200 -0.28 14.10 6.58
C LEU A 200 0.38 12.72 6.61
N ASP A 201 1.54 12.58 5.99
CA ASP A 201 2.30 11.32 5.96
C ASP A 201 2.61 10.82 7.39
N ARG A 202 3.05 11.71 8.29
CA ARG A 202 3.29 11.35 9.70
C ARG A 202 2.02 10.88 10.42
N ILE A 203 0.88 11.53 10.17
CA ILE A 203 -0.41 11.11 10.75
C ILE A 203 -0.79 9.72 10.26
N LEU A 204 -0.68 9.47 8.95
CA LEU A 204 -1.02 8.19 8.34
C LEU A 204 -0.09 7.07 8.83
N THR A 205 1.21 7.33 8.87
CA THR A 205 2.23 6.37 9.33
C THR A 205 2.06 6.05 10.82
N ALA A 206 1.79 7.05 11.66
CA ALA A 206 1.54 6.84 13.09
C ALA A 206 0.26 6.04 13.35
N GLY A 207 -0.76 6.21 12.51
CA GLY A 207 -2.03 5.49 12.61
C GLY A 207 -1.96 4.01 12.22
N ARG A 208 -0.91 3.59 11.50
CA ARG A 208 -0.69 2.19 11.07
C ARG A 208 -1.90 1.56 10.37
N TYR A 209 -2.57 2.34 9.52
CA TYR A 209 -3.77 1.91 8.80
C TYR A 209 -3.50 0.87 7.71
N VAL A 210 -2.25 0.75 7.29
CA VAL A 210 -1.80 -0.17 6.24
C VAL A 210 -0.62 -1.00 6.70
N ILE A 211 -0.50 -2.21 6.14
CA ILE A 211 0.66 -3.06 6.27
C ILE A 211 1.37 -3.06 4.91
N PRO A 212 2.46 -2.31 4.73
CA PRO A 212 3.19 -2.29 3.48
C PRO A 212 3.89 -3.62 3.25
N VAL A 213 3.69 -4.23 2.09
CA VAL A 213 4.24 -5.54 1.76
C VAL A 213 5.38 -5.44 0.77
N SER A 214 5.14 -4.77 -0.34
CA SER A 214 6.14 -4.62 -1.40
C SER A 214 5.81 -3.46 -2.32
N TYR A 215 6.83 -2.93 -2.96
CA TYR A 215 6.71 -2.03 -4.08
C TYR A 215 7.67 -2.47 -5.19
N SER A 216 7.36 -2.14 -6.44
CA SER A 216 8.25 -2.39 -7.56
C SER A 216 8.94 -1.10 -7.96
N ARG A 217 10.27 -1.15 -8.11
CA ARG A 217 11.08 -0.06 -8.67
C ARG A 217 11.27 -0.19 -10.17
N ILE A 218 10.79 -1.27 -10.76
CA ILE A 218 11.05 -1.63 -12.16
C ILE A 218 9.73 -1.99 -12.81
N SER A 219 9.41 -1.34 -13.91
CA SER A 219 8.40 -1.80 -14.86
C SER A 219 9.07 -2.63 -15.95
N ARG A 220 8.50 -3.80 -16.24
CA ARG A 220 8.96 -4.67 -17.31
C ARG A 220 8.00 -4.57 -18.46
N LEU A 221 8.48 -4.04 -19.58
CA LEU A 221 7.70 -3.87 -20.79
C LEU A 221 8.24 -4.81 -21.88
N ALA A 222 7.32 -5.48 -22.57
CA ALA A 222 7.63 -6.23 -23.77
C ALA A 222 6.92 -5.56 -24.95
N HIS A 223 7.67 -5.20 -25.97
CA HIS A 223 7.14 -4.57 -27.16
C HIS A 223 7.70 -5.20 -28.43
N ARG A 224 7.05 -4.95 -29.55
CA ARG A 224 7.53 -5.36 -30.86
C ARG A 224 8.81 -4.58 -31.18
N SER A 225 9.72 -5.22 -31.92
CA SER A 225 11.01 -4.63 -32.30
C SER A 225 10.92 -3.44 -33.26
N ASP A 226 9.75 -3.23 -33.85
CA ASP A 226 9.44 -2.10 -34.75
C ASP A 226 8.74 -0.93 -34.02
N LEU A 227 8.58 -1.02 -32.70
CA LEU A 227 8.13 0.09 -31.86
C LEU A 227 9.32 0.72 -31.18
N ASP A 228 9.41 2.02 -31.28
CA ASP A 228 10.41 2.83 -30.61
C ASP A 228 9.75 3.87 -29.68
N TYR A 229 10.51 4.44 -28.78
CA TYR A 229 10.04 5.37 -27.77
C TYR A 229 11.13 6.40 -27.39
N PRO A 230 10.77 7.54 -26.76
CA PRO A 230 11.72 8.55 -26.34
C PRO A 230 12.80 8.00 -25.40
N GLU A 231 14.05 8.41 -25.55
CA GLU A 231 15.15 8.06 -24.64
C GLU A 231 14.88 8.51 -23.21
N MET A 232 14.22 9.65 -23.05
CA MET A 232 13.86 10.18 -21.74
C MET A 232 12.55 9.54 -21.28
N THR A 233 12.63 8.75 -20.25
CA THR A 233 11.45 8.22 -19.59
C THR A 233 10.85 9.23 -18.61
N PRO A 234 9.52 9.31 -18.50
CA PRO A 234 8.87 10.17 -17.53
C PRO A 234 9.27 9.82 -16.10
N LEU A 235 9.18 10.80 -15.20
CA LEU A 235 9.45 10.62 -13.78
C LEU A 235 8.59 9.52 -13.15
N TYR A 236 7.40 9.31 -13.69
CA TYR A 236 6.44 8.26 -13.26
C TYR A 236 6.59 6.91 -13.98
N GLY A 237 7.64 6.74 -14.78
CA GLY A 237 7.85 5.52 -15.55
C GLY A 237 6.81 5.33 -16.68
N ASP A 238 6.28 4.14 -16.80
CA ASP A 238 5.31 3.71 -17.80
C ASP A 238 3.86 4.12 -17.51
N TRP A 239 3.63 5.12 -16.69
CA TRP A 239 2.31 5.60 -16.31
C TRP A 239 1.46 5.98 -17.54
N PRO A 240 0.12 5.89 -17.48
CA PRO A 240 -0.75 6.30 -18.57
C PRO A 240 -0.40 7.67 -19.15
N GLY A 241 -0.27 7.75 -20.47
CA GLY A 241 0.19 8.91 -21.20
C GLY A 241 1.61 8.80 -21.77
N PHE A 242 2.45 7.90 -21.23
CA PHE A 242 3.71 7.56 -21.89
C PHE A 242 3.51 6.51 -22.98
N MET A 243 2.78 5.45 -22.69
CA MET A 243 2.32 4.48 -23.68
C MET A 243 0.80 4.58 -23.85
N PRO A 244 0.28 4.60 -25.06
CA PRO A 244 0.94 4.60 -26.38
C PRO A 244 1.25 5.99 -26.94
N GLU A 245 0.97 7.08 -26.20
CA GLU A 245 0.90 8.44 -26.74
C GLU A 245 2.26 8.98 -27.23
N THR A 246 3.36 8.49 -26.70
CA THR A 246 4.72 8.95 -27.04
C THR A 246 5.51 7.92 -27.84
N TRP A 247 4.96 6.74 -28.09
CA TRP A 247 5.61 5.69 -28.80
C TRP A 247 5.27 5.76 -30.29
N TRP A 248 6.19 5.34 -31.19
CA TRP A 248 5.97 5.32 -32.63
C TRP A 248 6.42 4.00 -33.23
N GLN A 249 5.91 3.71 -34.40
CA GLN A 249 6.35 2.58 -35.20
C GLN A 249 7.39 3.04 -36.21
N GLU A 250 8.54 2.37 -36.23
CA GLU A 250 9.51 2.58 -37.32
C GLU A 250 9.02 1.94 -38.61
N GLU A 251 9.05 2.71 -39.69
CA GLU A 251 8.81 2.16 -41.02
C GLU A 251 9.90 1.15 -41.36
N ARG A 252 9.51 -0.09 -41.62
CA ARG A 252 10.42 -1.10 -42.14
C ARG A 252 10.91 -0.64 -43.52
N LYS A 253 12.18 -0.34 -43.66
CA LYS A 253 12.86 -0.14 -44.96
C LYS A 253 13.03 -1.45 -45.67
#